data_b72a156886da6f51f0b80771f93dcbb8
#
_entry.id   b72a156886da6f51f0b80771f93dcbb8
#
_cell.length_a   1.000
_cell.length_b   1.000
_cell.length_c   1.000
_cell.angle_alpha   90.00
_cell.angle_beta   90.00
_cell.angle_gamma   90.00
#
_symmetry.space_group_name_H-M   'P 1'
#
loop_
_entity.id
_entity.type
_entity.pdbx_description
1 polymer ?
#
loop_
_entity_poly.entity_id
_entity_poly.type
_entity_poly.pdbx_seq_one_letter_code
_entity_poly.pdbx_strand_id
1 'polypeptide(L)'
;MITAFFTTHRRKSLATTLALTCLALTSCVSGPSEQSAEHTATPTSATIRIGTGITPETRHAAYLYAAALQQAGYSVEVTETGATREELFDSMGIDTTSLATADPSATEPAEGRIHLTPDLSGELLLYLTDDGRISPTELEESRESARITPSESPTSASPQPTDTPAGPTPSASPSPTAPPLNIRGLSGSDIISYVQKSLPETVEMLDSSAATNRYGYAITSATAQKYGIRNMEDLGEHCKELAFTVQPTFTSNPAGAASLGTYYGCTPGKTIENDDRSSRTWQLITAQAQVAYLYSTNSDIKRNNLTLLDDPQGTQLAQNIIPLTRASEIPEEAQNIVNRVSAQLDTPSLERLETLTTGKNPISETYAANFWLESVKE
;
A
#
# COMPACT_ATOMS: atom_id res chain seq x y z
N MET A 1 -60.65 3.96 -14.98
CA MET A 1 -61.29 5.19 -15.53
C MET A 1 -60.71 6.35 -14.78
N ILE A 2 -59.85 7.12 -15.41
CA ILE A 2 -59.73 8.57 -15.45
C ILE A 2 -58.44 8.86 -16.24
N THR A 3 -58.64 9.67 -17.22
CA THR A 3 -57.93 9.89 -18.46
C THR A 3 -56.79 10.90 -18.32
N ALA A 4 -55.81 10.72 -19.20
CA ALA A 4 -54.67 11.59 -19.44
C ALA A 4 -54.99 13.06 -19.77
N PHE A 5 -54.02 13.95 -19.54
CA PHE A 5 -53.84 15.16 -20.35
C PHE A 5 -52.33 15.44 -20.61
N PHE A 6 -52.00 15.28 -21.87
CA PHE A 6 -50.76 15.80 -22.46
C PHE A 6 -50.93 17.29 -22.76
N THR A 7 -49.92 18.11 -22.47
CA THR A 7 -49.83 19.44 -23.08
C THR A 7 -48.40 19.69 -23.52
N THR A 8 -48.20 19.65 -24.83
CA THR A 8 -47.04 20.04 -25.59
C THR A 8 -46.97 21.56 -25.75
N HIS A 9 -45.86 22.19 -25.37
CA HIS A 9 -45.54 23.55 -25.78
C HIS A 9 -44.27 23.58 -26.64
N ARG A 10 -44.51 23.72 -27.95
CA ARG A 10 -43.55 24.15 -28.97
C ARG A 10 -43.29 25.63 -28.80
N ARG A 11 -42.04 26.07 -28.71
CA ARG A 11 -41.67 27.47 -29.01
C ARG A 11 -40.54 27.50 -30.05
N LYS A 12 -40.80 28.37 -31.02
CA LYS A 12 -40.15 28.58 -32.30
C LYS A 12 -38.83 29.32 -32.15
N SER A 13 -37.92 28.98 -33.08
CA SER A 13 -36.68 29.68 -33.42
C SER A 13 -36.91 31.16 -33.78
N LEU A 14 -35.96 32.00 -33.41
CA LEU A 14 -35.70 33.23 -34.14
C LEU A 14 -34.17 33.35 -34.27
N ALA A 15 -33.70 33.21 -35.48
CA ALA A 15 -32.36 33.59 -35.89
C ALA A 15 -32.30 35.08 -36.11
N THR A 16 -31.27 35.76 -35.56
CA THR A 16 -30.95 37.11 -35.99
C THR A 16 -29.44 37.21 -36.20
N THR A 17 -29.08 37.22 -37.46
CA THR A 17 -27.78 37.56 -38.04
C THR A 17 -27.54 39.05 -37.86
N LEU A 18 -26.40 39.45 -37.26
CA LEU A 18 -25.91 40.82 -37.42
C LEU A 18 -24.40 40.74 -37.70
N ALA A 19 -24.09 41.05 -38.95
CA ALA A 19 -22.75 41.29 -39.46
C ALA A 19 -22.40 42.77 -39.14
N LEU A 20 -21.25 43.02 -38.57
CA LEU A 20 -20.65 44.35 -38.61
C LEU A 20 -19.15 44.28 -38.84
N THR A 21 -18.76 45.03 -39.83
CA THR A 21 -17.48 45.12 -40.51
C THR A 21 -16.40 45.86 -39.68
N CYS A 22 -15.18 45.51 -40.00
CA CYS A 22 -13.88 46.04 -39.61
C CYS A 22 -13.72 47.56 -39.64
N LEU A 23 -12.89 48.09 -38.76
CA LEU A 23 -11.92 49.10 -39.16
C LEU A 23 -10.63 48.95 -38.32
N ALA A 24 -9.53 48.74 -39.01
CA ALA A 24 -8.17 48.72 -38.47
C ALA A 24 -7.72 50.17 -38.21
N LEU A 25 -7.16 50.40 -37.04
CA LEU A 25 -6.31 51.55 -36.75
C LEU A 25 -5.05 51.06 -36.04
N THR A 26 -3.96 51.07 -36.77
CA THR A 26 -2.58 50.94 -36.28
C THR A 26 -2.22 52.17 -35.46
N SER A 27 -1.82 51.96 -34.21
CA SER A 27 -1.11 52.98 -33.44
C SER A 27 0.04 52.31 -32.69
N CYS A 28 1.27 52.55 -33.18
CA CYS A 28 2.49 52.22 -32.46
C CYS A 28 2.67 53.13 -31.24
N VAL A 29 2.73 52.58 -30.05
CA VAL A 29 3.33 53.22 -28.89
C VAL A 29 4.30 52.23 -28.26
N SER A 30 5.59 52.57 -28.33
CA SER A 30 6.70 51.85 -27.67
C SER A 30 6.68 52.22 -26.17
N GLY A 31 6.38 51.25 -25.31
CA GLY A 31 6.60 51.30 -23.87
C GLY A 31 7.34 50.01 -23.42
N PRO A 32 8.15 50.07 -22.37
CA PRO A 32 8.99 48.94 -22.00
C PRO A 32 8.15 47.75 -21.53
N SER A 33 8.38 46.60 -22.16
CA SER A 33 7.79 45.32 -21.82
C SER A 33 8.27 44.87 -20.46
N GLU A 34 7.43 44.93 -19.45
CA GLU A 34 7.54 43.97 -18.32
C GLU A 34 7.20 42.58 -18.86
N GLN A 35 8.23 41.79 -19.08
CA GLN A 35 8.08 40.34 -19.31
C GLN A 35 7.56 39.71 -18.04
N SER A 36 6.26 39.56 -17.93
CA SER A 36 5.69 38.50 -17.09
C SER A 36 6.25 37.18 -17.61
N ALA A 37 7.16 36.62 -16.86
CA ALA A 37 7.60 35.23 -17.07
C ALA A 37 6.37 34.33 -16.83
N GLU A 38 5.60 34.07 -17.88
CA GLU A 38 4.78 32.88 -17.94
C GLU A 38 5.74 31.69 -17.79
N HIS A 39 5.75 31.09 -16.63
CA HIS A 39 6.31 29.75 -16.42
C HIS A 39 5.47 28.79 -17.27
N THR A 40 5.79 28.73 -18.54
CA THR A 40 5.37 27.62 -19.39
C THR A 40 6.16 26.43 -18.90
N ALA A 41 5.60 25.68 -17.93
CA ALA A 41 6.10 24.36 -17.59
C ALA A 41 6.08 23.55 -18.88
N THR A 42 7.26 23.28 -19.41
CA THR A 42 7.44 22.32 -20.51
C THR A 42 6.89 21.00 -20.00
N PRO A 43 5.88 20.39 -20.61
CA PRO A 43 5.39 19.11 -20.11
C PRO A 43 6.53 18.09 -20.24
N THR A 44 7.02 17.63 -19.11
CA THR A 44 7.92 16.47 -19.06
C THR A 44 7.12 15.30 -19.59
N SER A 45 7.45 14.81 -20.77
CA SER A 45 6.61 13.93 -21.58
C SER A 45 6.52 12.49 -21.08
N ALA A 46 7.11 12.16 -19.96
CA ALA A 46 7.04 10.82 -19.38
C ALA A 46 5.83 10.71 -18.44
N THR A 47 4.95 9.75 -18.70
CA THR A 47 3.81 9.44 -17.84
C THR A 47 4.29 8.73 -16.57
N ILE A 48 3.93 9.26 -15.39
CA ILE A 48 4.16 8.59 -14.11
C ILE A 48 3.10 7.50 -13.94
N ARG A 49 3.53 6.24 -13.84
CA ARG A 49 2.64 5.10 -13.59
C ARG A 49 2.64 4.78 -12.12
N ILE A 50 1.45 4.76 -11.52
CA ILE A 50 1.23 4.47 -10.11
C ILE A 50 0.49 3.16 -9.97
N GLY A 51 1.06 2.22 -9.23
CA GLY A 51 0.40 0.97 -8.87
C GLY A 51 -0.60 1.15 -7.74
N THR A 52 -1.71 0.42 -7.77
CA THR A 52 -2.74 0.50 -6.71
C THR A 52 -2.31 -0.09 -5.38
N GLY A 53 -1.17 -0.82 -5.34
CA GLY A 53 -0.86 -1.66 -4.19
C GLY A 53 -1.81 -2.85 -4.10
N ILE A 54 -1.72 -3.61 -3.02
CA ILE A 54 -2.42 -4.91 -2.87
C ILE A 54 -3.62 -4.85 -1.93
N THR A 55 -3.89 -3.71 -1.30
CA THR A 55 -5.03 -3.54 -0.38
C THR A 55 -5.93 -2.37 -0.81
N PRO A 56 -7.20 -2.32 -0.36
CA PRO A 56 -8.05 -1.16 -0.61
C PRO A 56 -7.46 0.15 -0.10
N GLU A 57 -6.78 0.13 1.03
CA GLU A 57 -6.18 1.32 1.64
C GLU A 57 -5.00 1.85 0.81
N THR A 58 -4.18 0.95 0.27
CA THR A 58 -3.10 1.33 -0.67
C THR A 58 -3.68 1.83 -1.98
N ARG A 59 -4.79 1.25 -2.45
CA ARG A 59 -5.54 1.77 -3.60
C ARG A 59 -5.98 3.21 -3.38
N HIS A 60 -6.59 3.53 -2.24
CA HIS A 60 -6.98 4.92 -1.92
C HIS A 60 -5.77 5.86 -1.97
N ALA A 61 -4.64 5.47 -1.37
CA ALA A 61 -3.42 6.27 -1.39
C ALA A 61 -2.87 6.48 -2.81
N ALA A 62 -2.89 5.44 -3.66
CA ALA A 62 -2.47 5.53 -5.06
C ALA A 62 -3.28 6.58 -5.83
N TYR A 63 -4.60 6.60 -5.66
CA TYR A 63 -5.46 7.60 -6.29
C TYR A 63 -5.28 9.01 -5.71
N LEU A 64 -4.96 9.14 -4.41
CA LEU A 64 -4.60 10.43 -3.82
C LEU A 64 -3.31 10.98 -4.42
N TYR A 65 -2.26 10.16 -4.53
CA TYR A 65 -0.99 10.56 -5.17
C TYR A 65 -1.22 10.92 -6.64
N ALA A 66 -1.99 10.10 -7.37
CA ALA A 66 -2.32 10.37 -8.76
C ALA A 66 -3.04 11.71 -8.94
N ALA A 67 -4.07 11.97 -8.15
CA ALA A 67 -4.84 13.21 -8.23
C ALA A 67 -4.00 14.44 -7.88
N ALA A 68 -3.13 14.35 -6.86
CA ALA A 68 -2.25 15.45 -6.49
C ALA A 68 -1.20 15.76 -7.58
N LEU A 69 -0.60 14.73 -8.16
CA LEU A 69 0.34 14.88 -9.28
C LEU A 69 -0.33 15.44 -10.53
N GLN A 70 -1.55 14.98 -10.85
CA GLN A 70 -2.33 15.52 -11.97
C GLN A 70 -2.68 16.99 -11.77
N GLN A 71 -3.06 17.40 -10.54
CA GLN A 71 -3.30 18.83 -10.21
C GLN A 71 -2.04 19.69 -10.36
N ALA A 72 -0.86 19.10 -10.19
CA ALA A 72 0.43 19.75 -10.43
C ALA A 72 0.89 19.71 -11.90
N GLY A 73 0.10 19.13 -12.81
CA GLY A 73 0.36 19.13 -14.25
C GLY A 73 1.14 17.92 -14.78
N TYR A 74 1.36 16.89 -13.95
CA TYR A 74 1.99 15.64 -14.42
C TYR A 74 0.99 14.78 -15.20
N SER A 75 1.48 14.08 -16.23
CA SER A 75 0.75 12.97 -16.86
C SER A 75 0.84 11.76 -15.93
N VAL A 76 -0.30 11.23 -15.48
CA VAL A 76 -0.35 10.12 -14.51
C VAL A 76 -1.33 9.06 -14.96
N GLU A 77 -0.90 7.81 -14.87
CA GLU A 77 -1.72 6.61 -15.09
C GLU A 77 -1.74 5.77 -13.82
N VAL A 78 -2.91 5.32 -13.38
CA VAL A 78 -3.05 4.38 -12.26
C VAL A 78 -3.28 2.99 -12.83
N THR A 79 -2.45 2.03 -12.43
CA THR A 79 -2.46 0.65 -12.93
C THR A 79 -2.72 -0.31 -11.78
N GLU A 80 -3.59 -1.29 -12.01
CA GLU A 80 -3.79 -2.39 -11.06
C GLU A 80 -2.49 -3.18 -10.92
N THR A 81 -2.09 -3.41 -9.68
CA THR A 81 -1.02 -4.35 -9.34
C THR A 81 -1.62 -5.72 -9.06
N GLY A 82 -0.79 -6.75 -9.07
CA GLY A 82 -1.21 -8.09 -8.66
C GLY A 82 -1.69 -8.18 -7.21
N ALA A 83 -2.04 -9.37 -6.78
CA ALA A 83 -2.55 -9.63 -5.44
C ALA A 83 -1.44 -9.93 -4.42
N THR A 84 -0.20 -10.11 -4.86
CA THR A 84 0.96 -10.46 -4.03
C THR A 84 2.06 -9.40 -4.11
N ARG A 85 2.97 -9.41 -3.15
CA ARG A 85 4.14 -8.52 -3.16
C ARG A 85 5.16 -8.88 -4.21
N GLU A 86 5.28 -10.18 -4.56
CA GLU A 86 6.08 -10.59 -5.71
C GLU A 86 5.58 -9.90 -6.98
N GLU A 87 4.28 -10.01 -7.28
CA GLU A 87 3.68 -9.38 -8.46
C GLU A 87 3.82 -7.85 -8.42
N LEU A 88 3.72 -7.25 -7.24
CA LEU A 88 3.92 -5.80 -7.07
C LEU A 88 5.36 -5.41 -7.39
N PHE A 89 6.36 -6.09 -6.84
CA PHE A 89 7.77 -5.81 -7.11
C PHE A 89 8.14 -6.13 -8.56
N ASP A 90 7.62 -7.22 -9.13
CA ASP A 90 7.80 -7.55 -10.55
C ASP A 90 7.25 -6.43 -11.45
N SER A 91 6.08 -5.87 -11.11
CA SER A 91 5.50 -4.74 -11.85
C SER A 91 6.34 -3.47 -11.79
N MET A 92 7.16 -3.33 -10.74
CA MET A 92 8.19 -2.29 -10.62
C MET A 92 9.49 -2.68 -11.33
N GLY A 93 9.61 -3.89 -11.89
CA GLY A 93 10.83 -4.42 -12.50
C GLY A 93 11.92 -4.73 -11.47
N ILE A 94 11.56 -5.19 -10.30
CA ILE A 94 12.45 -5.57 -9.21
C ILE A 94 12.39 -7.07 -9.03
N ASP A 95 13.51 -7.74 -9.25
CA ASP A 95 13.64 -9.19 -9.03
C ASP A 95 13.69 -9.48 -7.52
N THR A 96 12.66 -10.15 -7.03
CA THR A 96 12.54 -10.53 -5.61
C THR A 96 13.14 -11.90 -5.30
N THR A 97 13.47 -12.69 -6.31
CA THR A 97 14.09 -14.03 -6.11
C THR A 97 15.47 -13.92 -5.48
N SER A 98 16.07 -12.75 -5.48
CA SER A 98 17.36 -12.45 -4.88
C SER A 98 17.34 -11.08 -4.19
N LEU A 99 16.46 -10.89 -3.21
CA LEU A 99 16.42 -9.66 -2.41
C LEU A 99 17.77 -9.31 -1.77
N ALA A 100 18.61 -10.33 -1.51
CA ALA A 100 19.97 -10.15 -1.00
C ALA A 100 21.00 -9.76 -2.06
N THR A 101 20.73 -9.98 -3.34
CA THR A 101 21.70 -9.84 -4.44
C THR A 101 21.18 -9.03 -5.63
N ALA A 102 20.10 -8.25 -5.45
CA ALA A 102 19.54 -7.43 -6.54
C ALA A 102 20.61 -6.52 -7.13
N ASP A 103 21.05 -6.84 -8.35
CA ASP A 103 22.02 -6.05 -9.12
C ASP A 103 21.31 -4.79 -9.65
N PRO A 104 21.70 -3.59 -9.20
CA PRO A 104 21.11 -2.34 -9.66
C PRO A 104 21.33 -2.08 -11.16
N SER A 105 22.26 -2.81 -11.80
CA SER A 105 22.57 -2.66 -13.23
C SER A 105 21.62 -3.40 -14.17
N ALA A 106 20.82 -4.32 -13.66
CA ALA A 106 19.92 -5.13 -14.47
C ALA A 106 18.61 -4.41 -14.72
N THR A 107 18.57 -3.36 -15.58
CA THR A 107 17.25 -3.06 -16.15
C THR A 107 17.27 -2.04 -17.29
N GLU A 108 17.01 -2.52 -18.48
CA GLU A 108 16.35 -1.73 -19.51
C GLU A 108 14.97 -1.27 -19.00
N PRO A 109 14.55 -0.02 -19.27
CA PRO A 109 13.21 0.44 -18.90
C PRO A 109 12.16 -0.37 -19.65
N ALA A 110 11.51 -1.32 -18.99
CA ALA A 110 10.40 -2.05 -19.57
C ALA A 110 9.21 -1.09 -19.78
N GLU A 111 8.68 -1.03 -21.01
CA GLU A 111 7.45 -0.32 -21.29
C GLU A 111 6.34 -0.85 -20.37
N GLY A 112 5.66 0.07 -19.67
CA GLY A 112 4.54 -0.29 -18.79
C GLY A 112 4.89 -0.46 -17.30
N ARG A 113 6.17 -0.35 -16.92
CA ARG A 113 6.59 -0.49 -15.51
C ARG A 113 5.99 0.57 -14.60
N ILE A 114 5.68 0.17 -13.37
CA ILE A 114 5.20 1.06 -12.31
C ILE A 114 6.39 1.82 -11.70
N HIS A 115 6.24 3.14 -11.55
CA HIS A 115 7.25 4.03 -10.99
C HIS A 115 7.05 4.31 -9.51
N LEU A 116 5.79 4.26 -9.02
CA LEU A 116 5.39 4.56 -7.65
C LEU A 116 4.28 3.60 -7.25
N THR A 117 4.33 3.07 -6.04
CA THR A 117 3.24 2.27 -5.46
C THR A 117 3.18 2.45 -3.95
N PRO A 118 2.01 2.58 -3.33
CA PRO A 118 1.89 2.50 -1.89
C PRO A 118 1.86 1.05 -1.40
N ASP A 119 2.42 0.80 -0.22
CA ASP A 119 2.30 -0.46 0.52
C ASP A 119 2.06 -0.21 2.02
N LEU A 120 1.84 -1.27 2.78
CA LEU A 120 1.66 -1.27 4.23
C LEU A 120 2.97 -1.69 4.92
N SER A 121 3.48 -0.84 5.80
CA SER A 121 4.83 -0.97 6.36
C SER A 121 5.09 -2.28 7.11
N GLY A 122 4.17 -2.72 7.97
CA GLY A 122 4.38 -3.92 8.78
C GLY A 122 4.36 -5.21 7.96
N GLU A 123 3.41 -5.33 7.03
CA GLU A 123 3.35 -6.50 6.13
C GLU A 123 4.50 -6.51 5.12
N LEU A 124 4.95 -5.34 4.67
CA LEU A 124 6.14 -5.25 3.84
C LEU A 124 7.37 -5.69 4.62
N LEU A 125 7.53 -5.28 5.88
CA LEU A 125 8.64 -5.74 6.70
C LEU A 125 8.66 -7.26 6.87
N LEU A 126 7.50 -7.89 7.12
CA LEU A 126 7.40 -9.35 7.17
C LEU A 126 7.89 -9.99 5.88
N TYR A 127 7.44 -9.48 4.74
CA TYR A 127 7.85 -9.97 3.43
C TYR A 127 9.37 -9.86 3.19
N LEU A 128 9.94 -8.68 3.48
CA LEU A 128 11.38 -8.42 3.27
C LEU A 128 12.28 -9.23 4.21
N THR A 129 11.78 -9.63 5.37
CA THR A 129 12.54 -10.34 6.42
C THR A 129 12.19 -11.83 6.53
N ASP A 130 11.54 -12.41 5.54
CA ASP A 130 11.04 -13.80 5.59
C ASP A 130 10.32 -14.09 6.91
N ASP A 131 9.24 -13.34 7.18
CA ASP A 131 8.44 -13.40 8.41
C ASP A 131 9.27 -13.12 9.68
N GLY A 132 10.26 -12.24 9.59
CA GLY A 132 11.15 -11.88 10.69
C GLY A 132 12.26 -12.88 10.97
N ARG A 133 12.44 -13.89 10.12
CA ARG A 133 13.53 -14.88 10.26
C ARG A 133 14.89 -14.32 9.92
N ILE A 134 14.94 -13.37 8.99
CA ILE A 134 16.15 -12.66 8.58
C ILE A 134 16.13 -11.29 9.23
N SER A 135 17.16 -10.94 9.99
CA SER A 135 17.25 -9.60 10.55
C SER A 135 17.62 -8.57 9.47
N PRO A 136 17.20 -7.30 9.57
CA PRO A 136 17.64 -6.25 8.66
C PRO A 136 19.16 -6.10 8.58
N THR A 137 19.89 -6.36 9.67
CA THR A 137 21.35 -6.34 9.70
C THR A 137 21.94 -7.48 8.88
N GLU A 138 21.38 -8.69 8.96
CA GLU A 138 21.81 -9.81 8.12
C GLU A 138 21.55 -9.58 6.63
N LEU A 139 20.44 -8.92 6.28
CA LEU A 139 20.17 -8.51 4.91
C LEU A 139 21.22 -7.50 4.39
N GLU A 140 21.58 -6.52 5.21
CA GLU A 140 22.58 -5.51 4.88
C GLU A 140 23.97 -6.15 4.72
N GLU A 141 24.40 -7.02 5.64
CA GLU A 141 25.65 -7.77 5.57
C GLU A 141 25.71 -8.69 4.34
N SER A 142 24.59 -9.35 3.99
CA SER A 142 24.51 -10.22 2.81
C SER A 142 24.69 -9.42 1.51
N ARG A 143 24.10 -8.25 1.42
CA ARG A 143 24.24 -7.33 0.27
C ARG A 143 25.67 -6.79 0.14
N GLU A 144 26.27 -6.38 1.24
CA GLU A 144 27.65 -5.91 1.25
C GLU A 144 28.61 -7.02 0.84
N SER A 145 28.38 -8.24 1.32
CA SER A 145 29.18 -9.43 0.92
C SER A 145 29.05 -9.74 -0.58
N ALA A 146 27.86 -9.60 -1.15
CA ALA A 146 27.62 -9.78 -2.57
C ALA A 146 28.33 -8.74 -3.45
N ARG A 147 28.47 -7.49 -2.97
CA ARG A 147 29.22 -6.42 -3.67
C ARG A 147 30.73 -6.69 -3.71
N ILE A 148 31.27 -7.32 -2.67
CA ILE A 148 32.71 -7.54 -2.51
C ILE A 148 33.21 -8.74 -3.32
N THR A 149 32.33 -9.63 -3.77
CA THR A 149 32.68 -10.74 -4.66
C THR A 149 32.78 -10.25 -6.11
N PRO A 150 33.99 -10.05 -6.70
CA PRO A 150 34.11 -9.71 -8.11
C PRO A 150 33.59 -10.89 -8.93
N SER A 151 32.80 -10.62 -9.93
CA SER A 151 32.41 -11.58 -10.97
C SER A 151 33.67 -12.06 -11.68
N GLU A 152 34.31 -13.11 -11.18
CA GLU A 152 35.33 -13.85 -11.93
C GLU A 152 34.63 -14.62 -13.03
N SER A 153 34.65 -14.07 -14.22
CA SER A 153 34.39 -14.83 -15.45
C SER A 153 35.31 -16.05 -15.49
N PRO A 154 34.82 -17.27 -15.74
CA PRO A 154 35.68 -18.43 -15.83
C PRO A 154 36.57 -18.34 -17.09
N THR A 155 37.78 -17.85 -16.91
CA THR A 155 38.83 -18.01 -17.93
C THR A 155 39.26 -19.47 -17.92
N SER A 156 38.93 -20.15 -19.01
CA SER A 156 39.33 -21.50 -19.30
C SER A 156 40.85 -21.67 -19.19
N ALA A 157 41.32 -22.28 -18.12
CA ALA A 157 42.68 -22.77 -17.99
C ALA A 157 42.68 -24.29 -17.77
N SER A 158 43.32 -24.98 -18.69
CA SER A 158 43.51 -26.42 -18.77
C SER A 158 44.22 -26.96 -17.51
N PRO A 159 43.88 -28.13 -16.97
CA PRO A 159 44.51 -28.67 -15.77
C PRO A 159 45.82 -29.35 -16.06
N GLN A 160 46.84 -28.99 -15.32
CA GLN A 160 48.09 -29.77 -15.21
C GLN A 160 48.11 -30.40 -13.81
N PRO A 161 48.37 -31.71 -13.67
CA PRO A 161 48.36 -32.37 -12.38
C PRO A 161 49.67 -32.15 -11.62
N THR A 162 49.61 -31.66 -10.41
CA THR A 162 50.68 -31.77 -9.41
C THR A 162 50.05 -32.27 -8.10
N ASP A 163 50.43 -33.48 -7.75
CA ASP A 163 50.18 -34.12 -6.47
C ASP A 163 50.85 -33.33 -5.32
N THR A 164 50.02 -32.80 -4.43
CA THR A 164 50.46 -32.37 -3.09
C THR A 164 49.33 -32.70 -2.11
N PRO A 165 49.57 -33.38 -0.98
CA PRO A 165 48.49 -33.78 -0.08
C PRO A 165 47.89 -32.56 0.64
N ALA A 166 46.61 -32.39 0.52
CA ALA A 166 45.81 -31.36 1.18
C ALA A 166 45.84 -31.56 2.71
N GLY A 167 46.34 -30.58 3.43
CA GLY A 167 46.10 -30.47 4.86
C GLY A 167 44.59 -30.14 5.14
N PRO A 168 44.12 -30.39 6.36
CA PRO A 168 42.71 -30.19 6.67
C PRO A 168 42.35 -28.73 6.55
N THR A 169 41.42 -28.40 5.69
CA THR A 169 40.78 -27.09 5.57
C THR A 169 40.12 -26.75 6.91
N PRO A 170 40.35 -25.58 7.51
CA PRO A 170 39.62 -25.19 8.69
C PRO A 170 38.14 -25.06 8.31
N SER A 171 37.31 -25.93 8.92
CA SER A 171 35.86 -25.83 8.87
C SER A 171 35.48 -24.43 9.38
N ALA A 172 34.92 -23.60 8.53
CA ALA A 172 34.36 -22.34 8.95
C ALA A 172 33.29 -22.62 10.00
N SER A 173 33.56 -22.22 11.24
CA SER A 173 32.55 -22.27 12.30
C SER A 173 31.38 -21.36 11.85
N PRO A 174 30.12 -21.82 11.91
CA PRO A 174 29.02 -20.96 11.56
C PRO A 174 29.08 -19.73 12.45
N SER A 175 29.10 -18.55 11.85
CA SER A 175 28.88 -17.29 12.57
C SER A 175 27.60 -17.38 13.37
N PRO A 176 27.53 -16.84 14.60
CA PRO A 176 26.33 -16.86 15.38
C PRO A 176 25.24 -16.13 14.57
N THR A 177 24.24 -16.87 14.13
CA THR A 177 23.04 -16.33 13.49
C THR A 177 22.40 -15.33 14.46
N ALA A 178 22.19 -14.11 14.02
CA ALA A 178 21.51 -13.10 14.83
C ALA A 178 20.11 -13.64 15.23
N PRO A 179 19.62 -13.33 16.42
CA PRO A 179 18.28 -13.77 16.83
C PRO A 179 17.23 -13.22 15.87
N PRO A 180 16.18 -14.01 15.55
CA PRO A 180 15.10 -13.53 14.69
C PRO A 180 14.53 -12.20 15.16
N LEU A 181 14.20 -11.31 14.23
CA LEU A 181 13.61 -10.01 14.56
C LEU A 181 12.21 -10.22 15.14
N ASN A 182 12.02 -9.85 16.40
CA ASN A 182 10.67 -9.82 16.95
C ASN A 182 9.94 -8.56 16.47
N ILE A 183 9.15 -8.69 15.41
CA ILE A 183 8.41 -7.59 14.78
C ILE A 183 7.19 -7.19 15.59
N ARG A 184 6.71 -8.07 16.45
CA ARG A 184 5.51 -7.83 17.25
C ARG A 184 5.79 -6.84 18.36
N GLY A 185 4.87 -5.92 18.55
CA GLY A 185 5.01 -4.87 19.57
C GLY A 185 5.97 -3.73 19.19
N LEU A 186 6.57 -3.77 18.00
CA LEU A 186 7.33 -2.64 17.47
C LEU A 186 6.41 -1.44 17.22
N SER A 187 6.91 -0.24 17.52
CA SER A 187 6.24 0.99 17.12
C SER A 187 6.19 1.14 15.61
N GLY A 188 5.25 1.94 15.09
CA GLY A 188 5.21 2.24 13.66
C GLY A 188 6.52 2.86 13.14
N SER A 189 7.18 3.70 13.95
CA SER A 189 8.47 4.31 13.60
C SER A 189 9.61 3.29 13.52
N ASP A 190 9.63 2.29 14.42
CA ASP A 190 10.63 1.22 14.38
C ASP A 190 10.42 0.33 13.15
N ILE A 191 9.16 -0.03 12.84
CA ILE A 191 8.83 -0.78 11.63
C ILE A 191 9.29 -0.04 10.38
N ILE A 192 8.99 1.27 10.27
CA ILE A 192 9.44 2.11 9.14
C ILE A 192 10.95 2.11 9.02
N SER A 193 11.68 2.27 10.13
CA SER A 193 13.14 2.24 10.14
C SER A 193 13.69 0.88 9.69
N TYR A 194 13.08 -0.23 10.09
CA TYR A 194 13.47 -1.56 9.65
C TYR A 194 13.12 -1.81 8.18
N VAL A 195 11.97 -1.33 7.69
CA VAL A 195 11.64 -1.38 6.26
C VAL A 195 12.71 -0.68 5.44
N GLN A 196 13.08 0.55 5.80
CA GLN A 196 14.12 1.31 5.08
C GLN A 196 15.44 0.56 4.96
N LYS A 197 15.85 -0.13 6.03
CA LYS A 197 17.08 -0.94 6.03
C LYS A 197 16.94 -2.24 5.23
N SER A 198 15.73 -2.76 5.11
CA SER A 198 15.46 -4.04 4.44
C SER A 198 15.10 -3.91 2.97
N LEU A 199 14.80 -2.71 2.48
CA LEU A 199 14.48 -2.47 1.06
C LEU A 199 15.70 -2.75 0.17
N PRO A 200 15.49 -3.31 -1.05
CA PRO A 200 16.52 -3.36 -2.08
C PRO A 200 17.03 -1.95 -2.40
N GLU A 201 18.32 -1.81 -2.76
CA GLU A 201 18.93 -0.51 -3.07
C GLU A 201 18.29 0.23 -4.25
N THR A 202 17.64 -0.53 -5.12
CA THR A 202 16.89 0.02 -6.27
C THR A 202 15.54 0.60 -5.87
N VAL A 203 15.10 0.41 -4.62
CA VAL A 203 13.81 0.88 -4.10
C VAL A 203 14.03 1.95 -3.05
N GLU A 204 13.38 3.06 -3.23
CA GLU A 204 13.35 4.17 -2.28
C GLU A 204 11.96 4.24 -1.63
N MET A 205 11.93 4.43 -0.32
CA MET A 205 10.72 4.72 0.43
C MET A 205 10.63 6.22 0.66
N LEU A 206 9.54 6.82 0.21
CA LEU A 206 9.22 8.22 0.49
C LEU A 206 8.59 8.36 1.89
N ASP A 207 8.17 9.58 2.25
CA ASP A 207 7.63 9.86 3.58
C ASP A 207 6.37 9.04 3.86
N SER A 208 6.38 8.35 4.99
CA SER A 208 5.23 7.56 5.45
C SER A 208 4.08 8.46 5.90
N SER A 209 2.84 7.98 5.74
CA SER A 209 1.67 8.67 6.30
C SER A 209 1.51 8.40 7.81
N ALA A 210 0.80 9.29 8.49
CA ALA A 210 0.34 9.04 9.85
C ALA A 210 -0.85 8.05 9.91
N ALA A 211 -1.48 7.79 8.75
CA ALA A 211 -2.56 6.84 8.66
C ALA A 211 -2.11 5.43 9.02
N THR A 212 -2.85 4.79 9.90
CA THR A 212 -2.58 3.41 10.30
C THR A 212 -3.75 2.51 9.92
N ASN A 213 -3.43 1.34 9.40
CA ASN A 213 -4.38 0.29 9.12
C ASN A 213 -3.82 -1.04 9.60
N ARG A 214 -4.41 -1.62 10.62
CA ARG A 214 -4.00 -2.91 11.17
C ARG A 214 -5.14 -3.90 11.13
N TYR A 215 -4.83 -5.16 11.09
CA TYR A 215 -5.83 -6.18 11.33
C TYR A 215 -6.30 -6.15 12.78
N GLY A 216 -7.50 -6.64 12.99
CA GLY A 216 -8.05 -6.82 14.32
C GLY A 216 -9.22 -7.79 14.32
N TYR A 217 -9.62 -8.19 15.50
CA TYR A 217 -10.73 -9.13 15.70
C TYR A 217 -11.96 -8.34 16.13
N ALA A 218 -12.96 -8.34 15.26
CA ALA A 218 -14.23 -7.63 15.50
C ALA A 218 -15.31 -8.61 15.96
N ILE A 219 -16.12 -8.17 16.91
CA ILE A 219 -17.29 -8.91 17.41
C ILE A 219 -18.51 -8.02 17.47
N THR A 220 -19.71 -8.62 17.54
CA THR A 220 -20.94 -7.89 17.81
C THR A 220 -21.10 -7.65 19.32
N SER A 221 -21.87 -6.62 19.69
CA SER A 221 -22.22 -6.36 21.10
C SER A 221 -22.96 -7.56 21.74
N ALA A 222 -23.72 -8.31 20.95
CA ALA A 222 -24.40 -9.54 21.42
C ALA A 222 -23.38 -10.64 21.76
N THR A 223 -22.35 -10.84 20.94
CA THR A 223 -21.25 -11.78 21.23
C THR A 223 -20.47 -11.33 22.45
N ALA A 224 -20.08 -10.05 22.54
CA ALA A 224 -19.40 -9.48 23.69
C ALA A 224 -20.15 -9.75 25.00
N GLN A 225 -21.46 -9.48 25.01
CA GLN A 225 -22.29 -9.68 26.19
C GLN A 225 -22.47 -11.16 26.55
N LYS A 226 -22.70 -12.01 25.53
CA LYS A 226 -22.97 -13.45 25.74
C LYS A 226 -21.78 -14.17 26.37
N TYR A 227 -20.57 -13.85 25.93
CA TYR A 227 -19.33 -14.53 26.36
C TYR A 227 -18.48 -13.69 27.32
N GLY A 228 -18.88 -12.44 27.62
CA GLY A 228 -18.11 -11.57 28.50
C GLY A 228 -16.81 -11.03 27.89
N ILE A 229 -16.70 -11.03 26.54
CA ILE A 229 -15.47 -10.68 25.81
C ILE A 229 -15.34 -9.16 25.69
N ARG A 230 -14.20 -8.59 26.13
CA ARG A 230 -13.87 -7.17 26.08
C ARG A 230 -12.57 -6.91 25.31
N ASN A 231 -11.65 -7.87 25.31
CA ASN A 231 -10.34 -7.80 24.68
C ASN A 231 -9.92 -9.18 24.14
N MET A 232 -8.73 -9.27 23.58
CA MET A 232 -8.19 -10.50 23.00
C MET A 232 -7.87 -11.59 24.03
N GLU A 233 -7.61 -11.23 25.30
CA GLU A 233 -7.38 -12.19 26.38
C GLU A 233 -8.69 -12.92 26.73
N ASP A 234 -9.78 -12.15 26.94
CA ASP A 234 -11.13 -12.73 27.13
C ASP A 234 -11.53 -13.62 25.94
N LEU A 235 -11.21 -13.19 24.69
CA LEU A 235 -11.48 -13.99 23.50
C LEU A 235 -10.77 -15.34 23.54
N GLY A 236 -9.51 -15.38 24.00
CA GLY A 236 -8.70 -16.60 24.13
C GLY A 236 -9.40 -17.69 24.92
N GLU A 237 -10.08 -17.34 25.99
CA GLU A 237 -10.79 -18.28 26.87
C GLU A 237 -11.97 -18.98 26.17
N HIS A 238 -12.60 -18.33 25.18
CA HIS A 238 -13.80 -18.81 24.50
C HIS A 238 -13.56 -19.30 23.06
N CYS A 239 -12.33 -19.24 22.54
CA CYS A 239 -12.04 -19.49 21.13
C CYS A 239 -12.60 -20.80 20.57
N LYS A 240 -12.53 -21.87 21.31
CA LYS A 240 -13.00 -23.22 20.89
C LYS A 240 -14.50 -23.29 20.65
N GLU A 241 -15.26 -22.37 21.22
CA GLU A 241 -16.73 -22.31 21.09
C GLU A 241 -17.15 -21.40 19.94
N LEU A 242 -16.21 -20.62 19.35
CA LEU A 242 -16.52 -19.53 18.43
C LEU A 242 -16.14 -19.91 16.99
N ALA A 243 -16.95 -19.47 16.04
CA ALA A 243 -16.63 -19.48 14.63
C ALA A 243 -16.04 -18.13 14.23
N PHE A 244 -14.93 -18.20 13.52
CA PHE A 244 -14.22 -17.04 12.98
C PHE A 244 -14.43 -16.93 11.49
N THR A 245 -14.71 -15.76 10.98
CA THR A 245 -14.66 -15.47 9.54
C THR A 245 -13.39 -14.67 9.25
N VAL A 246 -12.60 -15.17 8.30
CA VAL A 246 -11.22 -14.71 8.02
C VAL A 246 -10.98 -14.68 6.53
N GLN A 247 -9.93 -13.98 6.10
CA GLN A 247 -9.44 -14.08 4.74
C GLN A 247 -8.63 -15.38 4.51
N PRO A 248 -8.49 -15.85 3.26
CA PRO A 248 -7.76 -17.09 2.96
C PRO A 248 -6.31 -17.11 3.47
N THR A 249 -5.64 -15.94 3.50
CA THR A 249 -4.25 -15.82 3.98
C THR A 249 -4.12 -15.83 5.49
N PHE A 250 -5.21 -15.90 6.26
CA PHE A 250 -5.17 -15.86 7.73
C PHE A 250 -4.30 -16.95 8.36
N THR A 251 -4.34 -18.17 7.80
CA THR A 251 -3.56 -19.30 8.32
C THR A 251 -2.07 -19.18 7.99
N SER A 252 -1.73 -18.63 6.83
CA SER A 252 -0.34 -18.42 6.39
C SER A 252 0.27 -17.11 6.90
N ASN A 253 -0.55 -16.14 7.31
CA ASN A 253 -0.07 -14.87 7.85
C ASN A 253 0.48 -15.08 9.29
N PRO A 254 1.75 -14.73 9.57
CA PRO A 254 2.35 -14.85 10.89
C PRO A 254 1.59 -14.08 11.99
N ALA A 255 0.96 -12.95 11.66
CA ALA A 255 0.10 -12.18 12.57
C ALA A 255 -1.32 -12.76 12.68
N GLY A 256 -1.66 -13.80 11.91
CA GLY A 256 -2.97 -14.46 11.91
C GLY A 256 -3.09 -15.59 12.91
N ALA A 257 -3.40 -16.80 12.42
CA ALA A 257 -3.70 -17.97 13.26
C ALA A 257 -2.55 -18.35 14.20
N ALA A 258 -1.30 -18.34 13.73
CA ALA A 258 -0.13 -18.69 14.53
C ALA A 258 0.05 -17.74 15.73
N SER A 259 -0.07 -16.43 15.48
CA SER A 259 0.02 -15.40 16.52
C SER A 259 -1.11 -15.53 17.53
N LEU A 260 -2.34 -15.72 17.05
CA LEU A 260 -3.52 -15.91 17.90
C LEU A 260 -3.34 -17.11 18.84
N GLY A 261 -2.84 -18.24 18.32
CA GLY A 261 -2.54 -19.44 19.10
C GLY A 261 -1.43 -19.23 20.14
N THR A 262 -0.34 -18.59 19.74
CA THR A 262 0.87 -18.43 20.56
C THR A 262 0.65 -17.46 21.73
N TYR A 263 0.02 -16.32 21.48
CA TYR A 263 -0.07 -15.23 22.46
C TYR A 263 -1.36 -15.25 23.28
N TYR A 264 -2.45 -15.78 22.72
CA TYR A 264 -3.75 -15.82 23.40
C TYR A 264 -4.27 -17.25 23.67
N GLY A 265 -3.48 -18.27 23.31
CA GLY A 265 -3.90 -19.67 23.45
C GLY A 265 -5.17 -20.00 22.66
N CYS A 266 -5.49 -19.16 21.69
CA CYS A 266 -6.75 -19.18 20.98
C CYS A 266 -6.65 -20.02 19.69
N THR A 267 -7.38 -21.10 19.66
CA THR A 267 -7.62 -21.92 18.46
C THR A 267 -9.11 -21.86 18.16
N PRO A 268 -9.54 -21.23 17.05
CA PRO A 268 -10.95 -21.16 16.69
C PRO A 268 -11.62 -22.53 16.60
N GLY A 269 -12.84 -22.65 17.15
CA GLY A 269 -13.62 -23.89 17.01
C GLY A 269 -14.03 -24.17 15.56
N LYS A 270 -14.20 -23.12 14.77
CA LYS A 270 -14.45 -23.17 13.33
C LYS A 270 -13.85 -21.95 12.65
N THR A 271 -13.24 -22.15 11.47
CA THR A 271 -12.79 -21.08 10.60
C THR A 271 -13.60 -21.09 9.30
N ILE A 272 -14.09 -19.94 8.87
CA ILE A 272 -14.82 -19.72 7.63
C ILE A 272 -13.98 -18.76 6.80
N GLU A 273 -13.35 -19.27 5.75
CA GLU A 273 -12.57 -18.46 4.84
C GLU A 273 -13.47 -17.75 3.85
N ASN A 274 -13.25 -16.45 3.68
CA ASN A 274 -13.97 -15.62 2.73
C ASN A 274 -13.10 -14.44 2.34
N ASP A 275 -12.82 -14.30 1.05
CA ASP A 275 -11.98 -13.21 0.54
C ASP A 275 -12.72 -11.86 0.54
N ASP A 276 -14.04 -11.88 0.34
CA ASP A 276 -14.86 -10.67 0.32
C ASP A 276 -15.08 -10.10 1.73
N ARG A 277 -14.60 -8.87 1.94
CA ARG A 277 -14.68 -8.14 3.21
C ARG A 277 -16.12 -7.92 3.69
N SER A 278 -16.99 -7.52 2.79
CA SER A 278 -18.40 -7.26 3.11
C SER A 278 -19.11 -8.54 3.50
N SER A 279 -18.79 -9.66 2.85
CA SER A 279 -19.31 -10.98 3.22
C SER A 279 -18.83 -11.42 4.60
N ARG A 280 -17.57 -11.15 4.99
CA ARG A 280 -17.11 -11.43 6.35
C ARG A 280 -17.90 -10.63 7.39
N THR A 281 -18.12 -9.35 7.14
CA THR A 281 -18.96 -8.52 8.01
C THR A 281 -20.39 -9.04 8.07
N TRP A 282 -20.95 -9.46 6.95
CA TRP A 282 -22.29 -10.03 6.89
C TRP A 282 -22.40 -11.33 7.70
N GLN A 283 -21.44 -12.22 7.58
CA GLN A 283 -21.37 -13.47 8.36
C GLN A 283 -21.33 -13.20 9.88
N LEU A 284 -20.64 -12.13 10.30
CA LEU A 284 -20.61 -11.70 11.70
C LEU A 284 -21.99 -11.18 12.15
N ILE A 285 -22.62 -10.29 11.40
CA ILE A 285 -23.91 -9.67 11.75
C ILE A 285 -25.02 -10.69 11.78
N THR A 286 -25.00 -11.67 10.88
CA THR A 286 -26.01 -12.76 10.81
C THR A 286 -25.71 -13.93 11.75
N ALA A 287 -24.71 -13.79 12.62
CA ALA A 287 -24.26 -14.80 13.59
C ALA A 287 -23.82 -16.15 12.96
N GLN A 288 -23.46 -16.16 11.68
CA GLN A 288 -22.79 -17.31 11.04
C GLN A 288 -21.37 -17.48 11.58
N ALA A 289 -20.73 -16.37 11.96
CA ALA A 289 -19.51 -16.31 12.73
C ALA A 289 -19.71 -15.41 13.96
N GLN A 290 -18.92 -15.59 15.00
CA GLN A 290 -18.93 -14.77 16.21
C GLN A 290 -17.78 -13.75 16.21
N VAL A 291 -16.73 -14.01 15.45
CA VAL A 291 -15.55 -13.16 15.33
C VAL A 291 -15.22 -12.96 13.86
N ALA A 292 -14.90 -11.73 13.45
CA ALA A 292 -14.42 -11.42 12.11
C ALA A 292 -13.01 -10.81 12.19
N TYR A 293 -12.09 -11.31 11.36
CA TYR A 293 -10.76 -10.74 11.18
C TYR A 293 -10.82 -9.68 10.09
N LEU A 294 -10.73 -8.41 10.49
CA LEU A 294 -10.96 -7.24 9.64
C LEU A 294 -9.84 -6.21 9.82
N TYR A 295 -9.67 -5.36 8.83
CA TYR A 295 -8.86 -4.15 8.98
C TYR A 295 -9.56 -3.12 9.87
N SER A 296 -8.79 -2.39 10.68
CA SER A 296 -9.29 -1.37 11.61
C SER A 296 -9.98 -0.20 10.91
N THR A 297 -9.63 0.09 9.67
CA THR A 297 -10.24 1.13 8.82
C THR A 297 -11.54 0.69 8.16
N ASN A 298 -11.94 -0.58 8.30
CA ASN A 298 -13.18 -1.07 7.68
C ASN A 298 -14.39 -0.26 8.18
N SER A 299 -15.02 0.48 7.27
CA SER A 299 -16.17 1.34 7.55
C SER A 299 -17.38 0.59 8.14
N ASP A 300 -17.48 -0.71 7.88
CA ASP A 300 -18.55 -1.55 8.42
C ASP A 300 -18.48 -1.73 9.94
N ILE A 301 -17.29 -1.57 10.55
CA ILE A 301 -17.12 -1.63 12.01
C ILE A 301 -18.00 -0.57 12.67
N LYS A 302 -17.86 0.68 12.25
CA LYS A 302 -18.66 1.80 12.78
C LYS A 302 -20.12 1.71 12.33
N ARG A 303 -20.35 1.39 11.06
CA ARG A 303 -21.70 1.32 10.48
C ARG A 303 -22.59 0.30 11.16
N ASN A 304 -22.03 -0.83 11.59
CA ASN A 304 -22.77 -1.92 12.22
C ASN A 304 -22.53 -2.01 13.74
N ASN A 305 -21.94 -0.99 14.34
CA ASN A 305 -21.65 -0.94 15.77
C ASN A 305 -20.90 -2.19 16.27
N LEU A 306 -19.91 -2.64 15.50
CA LEU A 306 -19.03 -3.74 15.89
C LEU A 306 -17.97 -3.23 16.84
N THR A 307 -17.50 -4.11 17.71
CA THR A 307 -16.38 -3.83 18.62
C THR A 307 -15.13 -4.49 18.08
N LEU A 308 -14.11 -3.68 17.76
CA LEU A 308 -12.76 -4.17 17.51
C LEU A 308 -12.09 -4.40 18.86
N LEU A 309 -11.63 -5.64 19.10
CA LEU A 309 -11.05 -6.02 20.38
C LEU A 309 -9.65 -5.39 20.59
N ASP A 310 -9.38 -4.94 21.79
CA ASP A 310 -8.04 -4.49 22.18
C ASP A 310 -7.06 -5.67 22.16
N ASP A 311 -5.85 -5.43 21.66
CA ASP A 311 -4.75 -6.39 21.52
C ASP A 311 -3.60 -6.04 22.46
N PRO A 312 -3.69 -6.39 23.75
CA PRO A 312 -2.69 -6.00 24.75
C PRO A 312 -1.32 -6.67 24.55
N GLN A 313 -1.25 -7.79 23.82
CA GLN A 313 0.01 -8.46 23.50
C GLN A 313 0.68 -7.89 22.22
N GLY A 314 0.05 -6.91 21.56
CA GLY A 314 0.61 -6.27 20.35
C GLY A 314 0.86 -7.25 19.21
N THR A 315 -0.03 -8.24 19.03
CA THR A 315 0.14 -9.27 18.00
C THR A 315 -0.13 -8.79 16.59
N GLN A 316 -0.89 -7.69 16.47
CA GLN A 316 -1.20 -7.08 15.21
C GLN A 316 -0.18 -5.97 14.90
N LEU A 317 0.45 -6.06 13.75
CA LEU A 317 1.51 -5.14 13.34
C LEU A 317 0.98 -3.72 13.15
N ALA A 318 1.79 -2.74 13.50
CA ALA A 318 1.54 -1.36 13.07
C ALA A 318 1.73 -1.27 11.55
N GLN A 319 0.76 -0.65 10.87
CA GLN A 319 0.66 -0.59 9.41
C GLN A 319 0.46 0.86 9.00
N ASN A 320 1.55 1.54 8.65
CA ASN A 320 1.48 2.85 8.01
C ASN A 320 1.49 2.68 6.50
N ILE A 321 0.81 3.57 5.78
CA ILE A 321 0.96 3.64 4.33
C ILE A 321 2.29 4.31 4.00
N ILE A 322 3.07 3.64 3.17
CA ILE A 322 4.38 4.06 2.71
C ILE A 322 4.42 4.06 1.18
N PRO A 323 4.83 5.17 0.54
CA PRO A 323 5.04 5.19 -0.90
C PRO A 323 6.41 4.58 -1.22
N LEU A 324 6.44 3.65 -2.17
CA LEU A 324 7.65 3.03 -2.69
C LEU A 324 7.88 3.49 -4.12
N THR A 325 9.09 3.89 -4.45
CA THR A 325 9.50 4.25 -5.81
C THR A 325 10.84 3.60 -6.14
N ARG A 326 11.12 3.46 -7.43
CA ARG A 326 12.51 3.16 -7.83
C ARG A 326 13.36 4.42 -7.72
N ALA A 327 14.57 4.24 -7.23
CA ALA A 327 15.51 5.34 -7.08
C ALA A 327 15.65 6.11 -8.41
N SER A 328 15.47 7.43 -8.34
CA SER A 328 15.62 8.38 -9.46
C SER A 328 14.62 8.22 -10.63
N GLU A 329 13.55 7.41 -10.52
CA GLU A 329 12.57 7.27 -11.61
C GLU A 329 11.49 8.34 -11.65
N ILE A 330 11.21 9.01 -10.54
CA ILE A 330 10.29 10.15 -10.50
C ILE A 330 11.02 11.43 -10.09
N PRO A 331 10.67 12.59 -10.70
CA PRO A 331 11.30 13.86 -10.37
C PRO A 331 11.16 14.22 -8.89
N GLU A 332 12.15 14.92 -8.32
CA GLU A 332 12.13 15.35 -6.91
C GLU A 332 10.88 16.18 -6.58
N GLU A 333 10.43 17.04 -7.49
CA GLU A 333 9.20 17.80 -7.30
C GLU A 333 7.96 16.91 -7.20
N ALA A 334 7.92 15.79 -7.94
CA ALA A 334 6.85 14.81 -7.85
C ALA A 334 6.93 14.04 -6.52
N GLN A 335 8.13 13.66 -6.06
CA GLN A 335 8.33 13.06 -4.73
C GLN A 335 7.85 13.99 -3.62
N ASN A 336 8.17 15.27 -3.70
CA ASN A 336 7.72 16.28 -2.74
C ASN A 336 6.18 16.44 -2.72
N ILE A 337 5.50 16.23 -3.85
CA ILE A 337 4.02 16.21 -3.89
C ILE A 337 3.48 15.00 -3.16
N VAL A 338 4.04 13.81 -3.42
CA VAL A 338 3.67 12.55 -2.74
C VAL A 338 3.88 12.69 -1.22
N ASN A 339 5.02 13.23 -0.79
CA ASN A 339 5.33 13.45 0.62
C ASN A 339 4.33 14.40 1.30
N ARG A 340 3.90 15.47 0.62
CA ARG A 340 2.85 16.36 1.15
C ARG A 340 1.50 15.67 1.32
N VAL A 341 1.13 14.78 0.40
CA VAL A 341 -0.09 13.97 0.54
C VAL A 341 0.05 13.01 1.71
N SER A 342 1.17 12.30 1.83
CA SER A 342 1.46 11.39 2.94
C SER A 342 1.39 12.11 4.30
N ALA A 343 1.95 13.31 4.41
CA ALA A 343 1.93 14.11 5.64
C ALA A 343 0.51 14.51 6.10
N GLN A 344 -0.44 14.60 5.18
CA GLN A 344 -1.83 14.97 5.47
C GLN A 344 -2.76 13.75 5.62
N LEU A 345 -2.31 12.57 5.19
CA LEU A 345 -3.11 11.35 5.22
C LEU A 345 -3.08 10.73 6.62
N ASP A 346 -4.20 10.81 7.31
CA ASP A 346 -4.42 10.22 8.63
C ASP A 346 -5.45 9.07 8.60
N THR A 347 -5.58 8.34 9.70
CA THR A 347 -6.53 7.21 9.80
C THR A 347 -7.98 7.61 9.56
N PRO A 348 -8.49 8.74 10.09
CA PRO A 348 -9.84 9.22 9.77
C PRO A 348 -10.05 9.47 8.27
N SER A 349 -9.02 9.95 7.57
CA SER A 349 -9.05 10.13 6.10
C SER A 349 -9.22 8.80 5.37
N LEU A 350 -8.47 7.76 5.74
CA LEU A 350 -8.64 6.41 5.17
C LEU A 350 -10.04 5.85 5.42
N GLU A 351 -10.55 5.95 6.63
CA GLU A 351 -11.91 5.50 6.95
C GLU A 351 -12.98 6.24 6.14
N ARG A 352 -12.77 7.53 5.88
CA ARG A 352 -13.66 8.34 5.06
C ARG A 352 -13.61 7.91 3.60
N LEU A 353 -12.41 7.71 3.05
CA LEU A 353 -12.23 7.22 1.67
C LEU A 353 -12.87 5.85 1.50
N GLU A 354 -12.63 4.92 2.41
CA GLU A 354 -13.27 3.62 2.44
C GLU A 354 -14.81 3.73 2.47
N THR A 355 -15.36 4.63 3.29
CA THR A 355 -16.80 4.85 3.35
C THR A 355 -17.37 5.40 2.04
N LEU A 356 -16.63 6.29 1.37
CA LEU A 356 -17.03 6.89 0.10
C LEU A 356 -17.00 5.89 -1.05
N THR A 357 -16.03 4.98 -1.08
CA THR A 357 -15.80 4.06 -2.19
C THR A 357 -16.51 2.72 -2.05
N THR A 358 -16.83 2.29 -0.82
CA THR A 358 -17.49 1.00 -0.54
C THR A 358 -18.89 1.15 0.08
N GLY A 359 -19.31 2.36 0.38
CA GLY A 359 -20.59 2.64 1.04
C GLY A 359 -21.83 2.28 0.20
N LYS A 360 -23.01 2.60 0.72
CA LYS A 360 -24.29 2.30 0.06
C LYS A 360 -24.42 2.92 -1.35
N ASN A 361 -23.82 4.09 -1.56
CA ASN A 361 -23.77 4.80 -2.84
C ASN A 361 -22.30 5.08 -3.14
N PRO A 362 -21.52 4.09 -3.62
CA PRO A 362 -20.10 4.26 -3.80
C PRO A 362 -19.80 5.24 -4.94
N ILE A 363 -18.78 6.06 -4.73
CA ILE A 363 -18.21 6.92 -5.77
C ILE A 363 -16.87 6.33 -6.24
N SER A 364 -16.39 6.77 -7.41
CA SER A 364 -15.10 6.29 -7.91
C SER A 364 -13.94 6.77 -7.03
N GLU A 365 -12.85 5.99 -7.01
CA GLU A 365 -11.61 6.34 -6.33
C GLU A 365 -11.09 7.72 -6.76
N THR A 366 -11.09 8.01 -8.05
CA THR A 366 -10.69 9.32 -8.59
C THR A 366 -11.52 10.45 -8.01
N TYR A 367 -12.83 10.27 -7.89
CA TYR A 367 -13.69 11.32 -7.33
C TYR A 367 -13.47 11.48 -5.83
N ALA A 368 -13.33 10.37 -5.10
CA ALA A 368 -13.03 10.38 -3.66
C ALA A 368 -11.69 11.06 -3.36
N ALA A 369 -10.66 10.77 -4.15
CA ALA A 369 -9.34 11.38 -4.03
C ALA A 369 -9.37 12.90 -4.25
N ASN A 370 -10.00 13.36 -5.33
CA ASN A 370 -10.14 14.81 -5.58
C ASN A 370 -10.92 15.51 -4.47
N PHE A 371 -12.02 14.90 -4.01
CA PHE A 371 -12.82 15.44 -2.90
C PHE A 371 -12.00 15.57 -1.61
N TRP A 372 -11.17 14.57 -1.30
CA TRP A 372 -10.29 14.62 -0.13
C TRP A 372 -9.24 15.72 -0.27
N LEU A 373 -8.57 15.82 -1.43
CA LEU A 373 -7.56 16.86 -1.68
C LEU A 373 -8.13 18.27 -1.55
N GLU A 374 -9.37 18.50 -1.94
CA GLU A 374 -10.04 19.79 -1.74
C GLU A 374 -10.28 20.05 -0.25
N SER A 375 -10.64 19.03 0.52
CA SER A 375 -10.96 19.18 1.95
C SER A 375 -9.75 19.45 2.85
N VAL A 376 -8.53 19.11 2.40
CA VAL A 376 -7.30 19.34 3.17
C VAL A 376 -6.56 20.63 2.76
N LYS A 377 -7.07 21.36 1.77
CA LYS A 377 -6.56 22.70 1.39
C LYS A 377 -7.09 23.81 2.28
N GLU A 378 -8.15 23.54 3.05
CA GLU A 378 -8.75 24.48 4.02
C GLU A 378 -8.07 24.39 5.39
#